data_cef5ce26c0619ce199de7d5f332326a6
#
_entry.id   cef5ce26c0619ce199de7d5f332326a6
#
_cell.length_a   1.000
_cell.length_b   1.000
_cell.length_c   1.000
_cell.angle_alpha   90.00
_cell.angle_beta   90.00
_cell.angle_gamma   90.00
#
_symmetry.space_group_name_H-M   'P 1'
#
loop_
_entity.id
_entity.type
_entity.pdbx_description
1 polymer ?
#
loop_
_entity_poly.entity_id
_entity_poly.type
_entity_poly.pdbx_seq_one_letter_code
_entity_poly.pdbx_strand_id
1 'polypeptide(L)'
;MRVQRIQHTIETENVSDDVDLNLLNPLIETYKGKKGSLIPLLQGAQTIYGYIPESVFKKISDETGLPLSDMYGVATFYAQFRLKPAGKHIIKVCHGTACHVQNASKITEALQDALDVKDGETTTDKVFTLESVACLGCCSLAPVMMIGEETYGKLTGASAVKVIKDIKIKELER
;
A
#
# COMPACT_ATOMS: atom_id res chain seq x y z
N MET A 1 -34.65 -19.05 15.92
CA MET A 1 -34.15 -17.68 15.70
C MET A 1 -33.46 -17.64 14.34
N ARG A 2 -33.98 -16.89 13.35
CA ARG A 2 -33.42 -16.81 12.01
C ARG A 2 -32.45 -15.64 12.00
N VAL A 3 -31.16 -15.89 11.78
CA VAL A 3 -30.15 -14.84 11.64
C VAL A 3 -30.44 -14.10 10.34
N GLN A 4 -30.79 -12.80 10.42
CA GLN A 4 -30.92 -11.95 9.24
C GLN A 4 -29.51 -11.65 8.71
N ARG A 5 -29.28 -11.99 7.44
CA ARG A 5 -28.06 -11.57 6.72
C ARG A 5 -28.17 -10.08 6.48
N ILE A 6 -27.28 -9.33 7.09
CA ILE A 6 -27.06 -7.91 6.77
C ILE A 6 -26.45 -7.91 5.36
N GLN A 7 -27.22 -7.43 4.38
CA GLN A 7 -26.68 -7.14 3.05
C GLN A 7 -25.86 -5.85 3.18
N HIS A 8 -24.55 -5.98 3.31
CA HIS A 8 -23.66 -4.86 3.05
C HIS A 8 -23.68 -4.60 1.54
N THR A 9 -24.33 -3.53 1.13
CA THR A 9 -24.16 -2.97 -0.20
C THR A 9 -22.74 -2.40 -0.22
N ILE A 10 -21.81 -3.16 -0.78
CA ILE A 10 -20.48 -2.64 -1.10
C ILE A 10 -20.73 -1.68 -2.26
N GLU A 11 -20.73 -0.38 -1.99
CA GLU A 11 -20.59 0.63 -3.04
C GLU A 11 -19.20 0.44 -3.63
N THR A 12 -19.13 -0.32 -4.72
CA THR A 12 -17.95 -0.37 -5.56
C THR A 12 -17.86 0.99 -6.24
N GLU A 13 -17.08 1.90 -5.68
CA GLU A 13 -16.59 3.02 -6.46
C GLU A 13 -15.83 2.41 -7.64
N ASN A 14 -16.44 2.51 -8.83
CA ASN A 14 -15.79 2.18 -10.09
C ASN A 14 -14.67 3.20 -10.30
N VAL A 15 -13.52 2.95 -9.70
CA VAL A 15 -12.27 3.55 -10.14
C VAL A 15 -12.05 2.97 -11.53
N SER A 16 -12.23 3.78 -12.55
CA SER A 16 -11.86 3.43 -13.92
C SER A 16 -10.35 3.22 -13.93
N ASP A 17 -9.93 1.96 -13.80
CA ASP A 17 -8.54 1.55 -13.94
C ASP A 17 -8.16 1.64 -15.43
N ASP A 18 -7.93 2.86 -15.90
CA ASP A 18 -7.45 3.11 -17.26
C ASP A 18 -5.93 2.91 -17.30
N VAL A 19 -5.53 1.64 -17.19
CA VAL A 19 -4.12 1.23 -17.24
C VAL A 19 -3.82 0.54 -18.58
N ASP A 20 -2.65 0.82 -19.17
CA ASP A 20 -2.22 0.13 -20.39
C ASP A 20 -1.84 -1.33 -20.10
N LEU A 21 -2.76 -2.22 -20.38
CA LEU A 21 -2.60 -3.66 -20.17
C LEU A 21 -1.54 -4.30 -21.07
N ASN A 22 -1.08 -3.63 -22.14
CA ASN A 22 -0.06 -4.19 -23.03
C ASN A 22 1.30 -4.32 -22.34
N LEU A 23 1.56 -3.51 -21.30
CA LEU A 23 2.79 -3.60 -20.52
C LEU A 23 2.95 -4.95 -19.79
N LEU A 24 1.86 -5.72 -19.61
CA LEU A 24 1.91 -7.07 -19.02
C LEU A 24 2.37 -8.15 -19.99
N ASN A 25 2.27 -7.94 -21.30
CA ASN A 25 2.51 -9.00 -22.28
C ASN A 25 3.87 -9.69 -22.11
N PRO A 26 5.00 -8.98 -21.97
CA PRO A 26 6.31 -9.63 -21.79
C PRO A 26 6.40 -10.44 -20.48
N LEU A 27 5.72 -9.94 -19.41
CA LEU A 27 5.68 -10.62 -18.13
C LEU A 27 4.86 -11.92 -18.24
N ILE A 28 3.69 -11.87 -18.87
CA ILE A 28 2.82 -13.04 -19.06
C ILE A 28 3.53 -14.09 -19.92
N GLU A 29 4.14 -13.70 -21.04
CA GLU A 29 4.90 -14.62 -21.89
C GLU A 29 6.03 -15.33 -21.12
N THR A 30 6.71 -14.59 -20.24
CA THR A 30 7.79 -15.16 -19.41
C THR A 30 7.30 -16.26 -18.47
N TYR A 31 6.10 -16.15 -17.93
CA TYR A 31 5.58 -17.04 -16.90
C TYR A 31 4.45 -17.97 -17.35
N LYS A 32 3.91 -17.80 -18.54
CA LYS A 32 2.84 -18.65 -19.11
C LYS A 32 3.24 -20.11 -19.11
N GLY A 33 2.38 -20.97 -18.57
CA GLY A 33 2.60 -22.42 -18.50
C GLY A 33 3.62 -22.88 -17.43
N LYS A 34 4.25 -21.99 -16.69
CA LYS A 34 5.18 -22.36 -15.60
C LYS A 34 4.44 -22.61 -14.30
N LYS A 35 4.80 -23.69 -13.61
CA LYS A 35 4.28 -23.97 -12.26
C LYS A 35 4.79 -22.91 -11.27
N GLY A 36 3.91 -22.44 -10.37
CA GLY A 36 4.26 -21.46 -9.35
C GLY A 36 4.38 -20.01 -9.89
N SER A 37 3.86 -19.74 -11.09
CA SER A 37 3.93 -18.42 -11.74
C SER A 37 3.09 -17.32 -11.08
N LEU A 38 2.11 -17.68 -10.22
CA LEU A 38 1.14 -16.74 -9.66
C LEU A 38 1.81 -15.57 -8.90
N ILE A 39 2.66 -15.88 -7.92
CA ILE A 39 3.32 -14.82 -7.11
C ILE A 39 4.24 -13.94 -7.97
N PRO A 40 5.13 -14.48 -8.81
CA PRO A 40 5.95 -13.66 -9.70
C PRO A 40 5.13 -12.77 -10.66
N LEU A 41 4.00 -13.26 -11.18
CA LEU A 41 3.10 -12.47 -12.02
C LEU A 41 2.50 -11.28 -11.24
N LEU A 42 2.00 -11.52 -10.02
CA LEU A 42 1.46 -10.44 -9.19
C LEU A 42 2.54 -9.43 -8.77
N GLN A 43 3.75 -9.89 -8.44
CA GLN A 43 4.87 -9.01 -8.11
C GLN A 43 5.30 -8.17 -9.31
N GLY A 44 5.43 -8.77 -10.48
CA GLY A 44 5.76 -8.07 -11.71
C GLY A 44 4.69 -7.05 -12.11
N ALA A 45 3.42 -7.41 -12.00
CA ALA A 45 2.31 -6.50 -12.24
C ALA A 45 2.34 -5.30 -11.28
N GLN A 46 2.57 -5.54 -9.98
CA GLN A 46 2.71 -4.45 -9.01
C GLN A 46 3.93 -3.57 -9.27
N THR A 47 5.03 -4.13 -9.79
CA THR A 47 6.20 -3.33 -10.18
C THR A 47 5.91 -2.41 -11.36
N ILE A 48 5.08 -2.87 -12.31
CA ILE A 48 4.69 -2.08 -13.50
C ILE A 48 3.74 -0.94 -13.13
N TYR A 49 2.71 -1.23 -12.31
CA TYR A 49 1.62 -0.27 -12.05
C TYR A 49 1.67 0.39 -10.66
N GLY A 50 2.57 -0.06 -9.76
CA GLY A 50 2.63 0.38 -8.36
C GLY A 50 1.59 -0.28 -7.44
N TYR A 51 0.54 -0.87 -8.00
CA TYR A 51 -0.52 -1.65 -7.35
C TYR A 51 -1.06 -2.68 -8.36
N ILE A 52 -2.03 -3.51 -7.98
CA ILE A 52 -2.61 -4.51 -8.88
C ILE A 52 -4.07 -4.14 -9.17
N PRO A 53 -4.34 -3.50 -10.33
CA PRO A 53 -5.68 -3.18 -10.78
C PRO A 53 -6.55 -4.42 -11.01
N GLU A 54 -7.89 -4.28 -10.93
CA GLU A 54 -8.81 -5.38 -11.21
C GLU A 54 -8.69 -5.89 -12.66
N SER A 55 -8.50 -4.98 -13.61
CA SER A 55 -8.29 -5.31 -15.02
C SER A 55 -7.06 -6.20 -15.26
N VAL A 56 -6.01 -6.01 -14.45
CA VAL A 56 -4.78 -6.83 -14.50
C VAL A 56 -5.04 -8.27 -14.05
N PHE A 57 -5.82 -8.48 -12.98
CA PHE A 57 -6.21 -9.83 -12.56
C PHE A 57 -6.98 -10.56 -13.65
N LYS A 58 -7.93 -9.89 -14.31
CA LYS A 58 -8.71 -10.45 -15.41
C LYS A 58 -7.80 -10.85 -16.56
N LYS A 59 -6.92 -9.96 -17.01
CA LYS A 59 -5.99 -10.24 -18.12
C LYS A 59 -5.05 -11.42 -17.81
N ILE A 60 -4.46 -11.46 -16.62
CA ILE A 60 -3.61 -12.59 -16.21
C ILE A 60 -4.41 -13.90 -16.22
N SER A 61 -5.65 -13.88 -15.69
CA SER A 61 -6.52 -15.07 -15.68
C SER A 61 -6.80 -15.58 -17.08
N ASP A 62 -7.21 -14.68 -17.98
CA ASP A 62 -7.59 -15.02 -19.35
C ASP A 62 -6.41 -15.60 -20.14
N GLU A 63 -5.22 -15.08 -19.98
CA GLU A 63 -4.05 -15.48 -20.75
C GLU A 63 -3.28 -16.66 -20.16
N THR A 64 -3.35 -16.87 -18.85
CA THR A 64 -2.58 -17.95 -18.16
C THR A 64 -3.45 -19.12 -17.71
N GLY A 65 -4.78 -18.94 -17.62
CA GLY A 65 -5.71 -19.90 -17.05
C GLY A 65 -5.67 -20.01 -15.52
N LEU A 66 -4.98 -19.10 -14.83
CA LEU A 66 -4.97 -19.07 -13.36
C LEU A 66 -6.32 -18.58 -12.84
N PRO A 67 -6.93 -19.28 -11.86
CA PRO A 67 -8.20 -18.86 -11.29
C PRO A 67 -8.11 -17.49 -10.61
N LEU A 68 -9.07 -16.61 -10.83
CA LEU A 68 -9.18 -15.31 -10.16
C LEU A 68 -9.20 -15.45 -8.64
N SER A 69 -9.92 -16.49 -8.14
CA SER A 69 -10.00 -16.80 -6.70
C SER A 69 -8.63 -16.97 -6.05
N ASP A 70 -7.72 -17.67 -6.73
CA ASP A 70 -6.39 -17.97 -6.20
C ASP A 70 -5.53 -16.70 -6.20
N MET A 71 -5.64 -15.89 -7.26
CA MET A 71 -4.94 -14.63 -7.35
C MET A 71 -5.38 -13.63 -6.27
N TYR A 72 -6.72 -13.46 -6.08
CA TYR A 72 -7.24 -12.62 -5.02
C TYR A 72 -6.91 -13.18 -3.63
N GLY A 73 -6.96 -14.50 -3.45
CA GLY A 73 -6.57 -15.15 -2.21
C GLY A 73 -5.12 -14.83 -1.83
N VAL A 74 -4.19 -14.92 -2.78
CA VAL A 74 -2.77 -14.57 -2.57
C VAL A 74 -2.60 -13.06 -2.35
N ALA A 75 -3.24 -12.22 -3.18
CA ALA A 75 -3.07 -10.77 -3.10
C ALA A 75 -3.63 -10.17 -1.80
N THR A 76 -4.67 -10.76 -1.21
CA THR A 76 -5.24 -10.31 0.07
C THR A 76 -4.54 -10.93 1.28
N PHE A 77 -3.93 -12.11 1.14
CA PHE A 77 -3.22 -12.78 2.22
C PHE A 77 -1.84 -12.14 2.50
N TYR A 78 -1.10 -11.79 1.46
CA TYR A 78 0.24 -11.22 1.59
C TYR A 78 0.19 -9.69 1.62
N ALA A 79 0.58 -9.09 2.74
CA ALA A 79 0.59 -7.63 2.95
C ALA A 79 1.49 -6.84 1.97
N GLN A 80 2.36 -7.52 1.22
CA GLN A 80 3.17 -6.87 0.20
C GLN A 80 2.37 -6.38 -1.02
N PHE A 81 1.20 -7.00 -1.28
CA PHE A 81 0.39 -6.65 -2.44
C PHE A 81 -0.56 -5.50 -2.13
N ARG A 82 -0.67 -4.58 -3.07
CA ARG A 82 -1.56 -3.43 -3.01
C ARG A 82 -2.64 -3.54 -4.06
N LEU A 83 -3.89 -3.45 -3.63
CA LEU A 83 -5.07 -3.47 -4.51
C LEU A 83 -5.59 -2.06 -4.82
N LYS A 84 -5.01 -1.05 -4.18
CA LYS A 84 -5.33 0.37 -4.40
C LYS A 84 -4.05 1.14 -4.74
N PRO A 85 -4.16 2.22 -5.52
CA PRO A 85 -3.02 3.07 -5.83
C PRO A 85 -2.38 3.61 -4.55
N ALA A 86 -1.06 3.51 -4.44
CA ALA A 86 -0.30 4.17 -3.39
C ALA A 86 0.11 5.58 -3.81
N GLY A 87 0.33 6.44 -2.85
CA GLY A 87 0.92 7.76 -3.07
C GLY A 87 2.39 7.66 -3.47
N LYS A 88 2.92 8.76 -4.00
CA LYS A 88 4.33 8.87 -4.39
C LYS A 88 5.30 8.59 -3.24
N HIS A 89 4.91 9.01 -2.03
CA HIS A 89 5.66 8.80 -0.79
C HIS A 89 4.86 7.93 0.18
N ILE A 90 5.41 6.76 0.52
CA ILE A 90 4.81 5.87 1.50
C ILE A 90 5.45 6.15 2.84
N ILE A 91 4.64 6.61 3.81
CA ILE A 91 5.05 6.90 5.18
C ILE A 91 4.79 5.65 6.01
N LYS A 92 5.82 5.00 6.49
CA LYS A 92 5.73 3.83 7.36
C LYS A 92 6.04 4.23 8.79
N VAL A 93 5.06 4.15 9.69
CA VAL A 93 5.25 4.40 11.13
C VAL A 93 5.42 3.07 11.86
N CYS A 94 6.51 2.94 12.61
CA CYS A 94 6.80 1.72 13.36
C CYS A 94 5.97 1.66 14.65
N HIS A 95 5.23 0.57 14.84
CA HIS A 95 4.46 0.26 16.04
C HIS A 95 5.05 -0.93 16.84
N GLY A 96 6.33 -1.30 16.58
CA GLY A 96 7.03 -2.28 17.38
C GLY A 96 7.16 -1.85 18.85
N THR A 97 7.43 -2.77 19.75
CA THR A 97 7.41 -2.57 21.21
C THR A 97 8.17 -1.32 21.66
N ALA A 98 9.41 -1.10 21.18
CA ALA A 98 10.20 0.07 21.56
C ALA A 98 9.55 1.39 21.12
N CYS A 99 8.97 1.44 19.92
CA CYS A 99 8.27 2.61 19.41
C CYS A 99 6.94 2.84 20.11
N HIS A 100 6.21 1.76 20.39
CA HIS A 100 4.92 1.82 21.09
C HIS A 100 5.08 2.40 22.50
N VAL A 101 6.06 1.92 23.28
CA VAL A 101 6.37 2.45 24.61
C VAL A 101 6.74 3.94 24.57
N GLN A 102 7.29 4.41 23.46
CA GLN A 102 7.65 5.81 23.23
C GLN A 102 6.58 6.62 22.48
N ASN A 103 5.31 6.20 22.58
CA ASN A 103 4.14 6.89 22.04
C ASN A 103 4.10 7.00 20.49
N ALA A 104 4.48 5.95 19.76
CA ALA A 104 4.32 5.91 18.29
C ALA A 104 2.88 6.19 17.84
N SER A 105 1.88 5.82 18.65
CA SER A 105 0.46 6.12 18.37
C SER A 105 0.19 7.61 18.21
N LYS A 106 0.82 8.47 19.04
CA LYS A 106 0.69 9.93 18.88
C LYS A 106 1.32 10.48 17.60
N ILE A 107 2.32 9.78 17.06
CA ILE A 107 2.90 10.14 15.76
C ILE A 107 1.90 9.81 14.66
N THR A 108 1.32 8.61 14.69
CA THR A 108 0.30 8.20 13.72
C THR A 108 -0.91 9.13 13.76
N GLU A 109 -1.45 9.43 14.95
CA GLU A 109 -2.56 10.38 15.13
C GLU A 109 -2.24 11.76 14.53
N ALA A 110 -1.07 12.32 14.86
CA ALA A 110 -0.66 13.63 14.33
C ALA A 110 -0.49 13.62 12.80
N LEU A 111 -0.06 12.51 12.22
CA LEU A 111 0.06 12.36 10.76
C LEU A 111 -1.31 12.17 10.10
N GLN A 112 -2.22 11.41 10.70
CA GLN A 112 -3.60 11.26 10.23
C GLN A 112 -4.31 12.60 10.19
N ASP A 113 -4.21 13.39 11.26
CA ASP A 113 -4.81 14.74 11.33
C ASP A 113 -4.18 15.69 10.31
N ALA A 114 -2.85 15.63 10.11
CA ALA A 114 -2.15 16.53 9.20
C ALA A 114 -2.37 16.21 7.72
N LEU A 115 -2.64 14.94 7.38
CA LEU A 115 -2.82 14.44 6.02
C LEU A 115 -4.30 14.23 5.67
N ASP A 116 -5.20 14.27 6.66
CA ASP A 116 -6.63 13.94 6.54
C ASP A 116 -6.86 12.55 5.92
N VAL A 117 -6.11 11.54 6.42
CA VAL A 117 -6.21 10.13 5.99
C VAL A 117 -6.17 9.19 7.18
N LYS A 118 -6.77 8.02 7.03
CA LYS A 118 -6.64 6.92 8.00
C LYS A 118 -5.41 6.06 7.69
N ASP A 119 -5.10 5.18 8.63
CA ASP A 119 -4.05 4.18 8.43
C ASP A 119 -4.37 3.27 7.23
N GLY A 120 -3.40 3.08 6.35
CA GLY A 120 -3.55 2.35 5.10
C GLY A 120 -4.15 3.18 3.94
N GLU A 121 -4.48 4.45 4.14
CA GLU A 121 -5.08 5.30 3.11
C GLU A 121 -4.05 6.21 2.42
N THR A 122 -4.42 6.67 1.23
CA THR A 122 -3.65 7.60 0.41
C THR A 122 -4.35 8.95 0.36
N THR A 123 -3.58 10.04 0.45
CA THR A 123 -4.11 11.41 0.32
C THR A 123 -4.78 11.62 -1.04
N THR A 124 -5.76 12.52 -1.09
CA THR A 124 -6.53 12.83 -2.32
C THR A 124 -5.64 13.33 -3.46
N ASP A 125 -4.54 14.01 -3.14
CA ASP A 125 -3.52 14.47 -4.09
C ASP A 125 -2.57 13.35 -4.55
N LYS A 126 -2.74 12.10 -4.04
CA LYS A 126 -1.90 10.93 -4.31
C LYS A 126 -0.41 11.14 -4.02
N VAL A 127 -0.07 12.10 -3.15
CA VAL A 127 1.32 12.36 -2.77
C VAL A 127 1.77 11.42 -1.66
N PHE A 128 0.95 11.22 -0.63
CA PHE A 128 1.30 10.42 0.53
C PHE A 128 0.35 9.23 0.75
N THR A 129 0.93 8.11 1.19
CA THR A 129 0.19 6.98 1.79
C THR A 129 0.72 6.78 3.20
N LEU A 130 -0.18 6.66 4.19
CA LEU A 130 0.19 6.39 5.58
C LEU A 130 0.01 4.91 5.89
N GLU A 131 1.05 4.25 6.38
CA GLU A 131 1.02 2.82 6.75
C GLU A 131 1.61 2.62 8.15
N SER A 132 0.88 1.96 9.04
CA SER A 132 1.42 1.43 10.28
C SER A 132 2.09 0.08 10.04
N VAL A 133 3.34 -0.07 10.47
CA VAL A 133 4.09 -1.33 10.33
C VAL A 133 4.48 -1.90 11.68
N ALA A 134 4.52 -3.23 11.79
CA ALA A 134 4.82 -3.92 13.02
C ALA A 134 6.25 -3.60 13.54
N CYS A 135 7.24 -3.54 12.66
CA CYS A 135 8.62 -3.22 13.03
C CYS A 135 9.45 -2.80 11.81
N LEU A 136 10.25 -1.73 11.98
CA LEU A 136 11.23 -1.26 10.98
C LEU A 136 12.67 -1.74 11.30
N GLY A 137 12.90 -2.39 12.43
CA GLY A 137 14.23 -2.85 12.84
C GLY A 137 15.14 -1.79 13.45
N CYS A 138 14.72 -0.52 13.54
CA CYS A 138 15.54 0.63 13.98
C CYS A 138 15.26 1.01 15.45
N CYS A 139 15.24 0.06 16.39
CA CYS A 139 14.78 0.27 17.78
C CYS A 139 15.62 1.29 18.56
N SER A 140 16.89 1.47 18.24
CA SER A 140 17.76 2.50 18.86
C SER A 140 17.33 3.93 18.52
N LEU A 141 16.57 4.11 17.44
CA LEU A 141 16.04 5.39 16.97
C LEU A 141 14.58 5.60 17.36
N ALA A 142 13.99 4.71 18.16
CA ALA A 142 12.59 4.80 18.53
C ALA A 142 12.23 6.17 19.16
N PRO A 143 11.01 6.70 18.89
CA PRO A 143 10.05 6.24 17.90
C PRO A 143 10.48 6.64 16.48
N VAL A 144 10.19 5.78 15.49
CA VAL A 144 10.75 5.90 14.16
C VAL A 144 9.68 5.80 13.07
N MET A 145 9.83 6.61 12.01
CA MET A 145 9.12 6.45 10.75
C MET A 145 10.11 6.37 9.58
N MET A 146 9.66 5.83 8.46
CA MET A 146 10.43 5.73 7.22
C MET A 146 9.60 6.27 6.06
N ILE A 147 10.22 7.03 5.17
CA ILE A 147 9.60 7.54 3.94
C ILE A 147 10.53 7.19 2.78
N GLY A 148 10.08 6.29 1.90
CA GLY A 148 10.96 5.69 0.90
C GLY A 148 12.11 4.93 1.58
N GLU A 149 13.35 5.35 1.33
CA GLU A 149 14.57 4.78 1.96
C GLU A 149 15.07 5.58 3.16
N GLU A 150 14.51 6.78 3.40
CA GLU A 150 14.93 7.66 4.48
C GLU A 150 14.27 7.28 5.81
N THR A 151 15.08 7.18 6.87
CA THR A 151 14.64 6.83 8.23
C THR A 151 14.73 8.04 9.15
N TYR A 152 13.62 8.36 9.81
CA TYR A 152 13.51 9.47 10.76
C TYR A 152 13.28 8.91 12.16
N GLY A 153 14.20 9.20 13.09
CA GLY A 153 14.16 8.68 14.45
C GLY A 153 13.96 9.73 15.53
N LYS A 154 13.67 9.26 16.77
CA LYS A 154 13.42 10.09 17.95
C LYS A 154 12.35 11.15 17.71
N LEU A 155 11.29 10.73 17.04
CA LEU A 155 10.24 11.62 16.57
C LEU A 155 9.27 11.99 17.68
N THR A 156 8.72 13.19 17.52
CA THR A 156 7.48 13.62 18.16
C THR A 156 6.43 13.85 17.07
N GLY A 157 5.13 13.90 17.42
CA GLY A 157 4.09 14.22 16.45
C GLY A 157 4.38 15.50 15.65
N ALA A 158 4.84 16.55 16.34
CA ALA A 158 5.19 17.84 15.71
C ALA A 158 6.37 17.72 14.73
N SER A 159 7.43 16.97 15.09
CA SER A 159 8.57 16.77 14.19
C SER A 159 8.23 15.91 12.99
N ALA A 160 7.38 14.88 13.16
CA ALA A 160 6.89 14.06 12.06
C ALA A 160 6.07 14.89 11.04
N VAL A 161 5.13 15.71 11.52
CA VAL A 161 4.35 16.62 10.69
C VAL A 161 5.24 17.64 9.95
N LYS A 162 6.30 18.13 10.60
CA LYS A 162 7.26 19.03 9.95
C LYS A 162 7.94 18.36 8.76
N VAL A 163 8.43 17.13 8.92
CA VAL A 163 9.06 16.36 7.84
C VAL A 163 8.11 16.23 6.63
N ILE A 164 6.83 15.91 6.89
CA ILE A 164 5.83 15.78 5.82
C ILE A 164 5.63 17.11 5.09
N LYS A 165 5.54 18.22 5.82
CA LYS A 165 5.39 19.57 5.23
C LYS A 165 6.61 19.93 4.36
N ASP A 166 7.82 19.63 4.82
CA ASP A 166 9.04 19.89 4.07
C ASP A 166 9.09 19.09 2.76
N ILE A 167 8.63 17.82 2.76
CA ILE A 167 8.52 17.01 1.57
C ILE A 167 7.44 17.57 0.63
N LYS A 168 6.28 17.96 1.17
CA LYS A 168 5.19 18.50 0.35
C LYS A 168 5.59 19.80 -0.35
N ILE A 169 6.35 20.67 0.30
CA ILE A 169 6.88 21.91 -0.30
C ILE A 169 7.82 21.54 -1.47
N LYS A 170 8.75 20.61 -1.27
CA LYS A 170 9.67 20.17 -2.33
C LYS A 170 8.96 19.54 -3.53
N GLU A 171 7.81 18.92 -3.33
CA GLU A 171 6.99 18.36 -4.42
C GLU A 171 6.25 19.45 -5.20
N LEU A 172 5.86 20.55 -4.55
CA LEU A 172 5.20 21.70 -5.19
C LEU A 172 6.18 22.58 -6.00
N GLU A 173 7.48 22.53 -5.68
CA GLU A 173 8.53 23.29 -6.37
C GLU A 173 9.11 22.54 -7.58
N ARG A 174 8.65 21.30 -7.84
CA ARG A 174 9.07 20.46 -8.99
C ARG A 174 8.08 20.52 -10.14
#